data_0b5ae0aa439133419d3592f8b4ada4c7
#
_entry.id   0b5ae0aa439133419d3592f8b4ada4c7
#
_cell.length_a   1.000
_cell.length_b   1.000
_cell.length_c   1.000
_cell.angle_alpha   90.00
_cell.angle_beta   90.00
_cell.angle_gamma   90.00
#
_symmetry.space_group_name_H-M   'P 1'
#
loop_
_entity.id
_entity.type
_entity.pdbx_description
1 polymer ?
#
loop_
_entity_poly.entity_id
_entity_poly.type
_entity_poly.pdbx_seq_one_letter_code
_entity_poly.pdbx_strand_id
1 'polypeptide(L)'
;MGKVVLIGAGPGAADLITVRGARLLAQADVVLHDALVSQEMLALCPQAIKVPVGKRNGKRSTAQAEINQQLVSYGLQHNLVVRLKGGDPMLFGRADEELAALEQASIEVEVVPGISTAFAAAATTLQPLTKRGIARSVAFFTSSSAPELPQTTQLPDCDTLVQYMGGQKALETADILLAQGRSADLPVVIIENCSLPNQRIQRLKLSDLRLGLADCEGPVLVMMGEAFAGRGAASS
;
A
#
# COMPACT_ATOMS: atom_id res chain seq x y z
N MET A 1 2.32 14.39 28.40
CA MET A 1 1.61 14.03 27.16
C MET A 1 2.46 13.00 26.45
N GLY A 2 1.85 11.94 25.98
CA GLY A 2 2.58 10.92 25.22
C GLY A 2 2.87 11.37 23.80
N LYS A 3 3.61 10.53 23.09
CA LYS A 3 3.96 10.69 21.68
C LYS A 3 3.26 9.61 20.85
N VAL A 4 2.69 10.00 19.70
CA VAL A 4 2.18 9.06 18.70
C VAL A 4 3.14 8.99 17.52
N VAL A 5 3.51 7.77 17.09
CA VAL A 5 4.37 7.55 15.93
C VAL A 5 3.62 6.74 14.88
N LEU A 6 3.42 7.33 13.69
CA LEU A 6 2.93 6.58 12.53
C LEU A 6 4.12 5.86 11.90
N ILE A 7 4.12 4.53 11.88
CA ILE A 7 5.21 3.71 11.35
C ILE A 7 4.73 2.92 10.13
N GLY A 8 5.47 3.01 9.04
CA GLY A 8 5.29 2.14 7.89
C GLY A 8 5.81 0.73 8.20
N ALA A 9 4.89 -0.24 8.17
CA ALA A 9 5.21 -1.65 8.36
C ALA A 9 5.89 -2.31 7.14
N GLY A 10 6.00 -1.58 6.03
CA GLY A 10 6.50 -2.16 4.79
C GLY A 10 5.46 -3.00 4.06
N PRO A 11 5.88 -3.75 3.02
CA PRO A 11 4.99 -4.43 2.07
C PRO A 11 4.36 -5.73 2.61
N GLY A 12 4.82 -6.24 3.75
CA GLY A 12 4.30 -7.48 4.37
C GLY A 12 5.33 -8.21 5.22
N ALA A 13 6.50 -8.55 4.68
CA ALA A 13 7.58 -9.22 5.42
C ALA A 13 8.13 -8.32 6.53
N ALA A 14 8.31 -8.89 7.73
CA ALA A 14 8.67 -8.14 8.92
C ALA A 14 10.11 -7.58 8.86
N ASP A 15 11.00 -8.22 8.13
CA ASP A 15 12.40 -7.80 7.92
C ASP A 15 12.54 -6.60 6.98
N LEU A 16 11.46 -6.21 6.30
CA LEU A 16 11.41 -5.01 5.45
C LEU A 16 10.96 -3.75 6.20
N ILE A 17 10.78 -3.81 7.50
CA ILE A 17 10.60 -2.62 8.32
C ILE A 17 11.90 -1.80 8.39
N THR A 18 11.80 -0.49 8.49
CA THR A 18 12.99 0.34 8.69
C THR A 18 13.59 0.11 10.08
N VAL A 19 14.92 0.27 10.21
CA VAL A 19 15.61 0.16 11.50
C VAL A 19 15.03 1.10 12.57
N ARG A 20 14.66 2.33 12.17
CA ARG A 20 13.99 3.28 13.06
C ARG A 20 12.62 2.76 13.48
N GLY A 21 11.82 2.28 12.53
CA GLY A 21 10.51 1.71 12.79
C GLY A 21 10.57 0.55 13.77
N ALA A 22 11.47 -0.41 13.57
CA ALA A 22 11.65 -1.55 14.45
C ALA A 22 12.04 -1.14 15.89
N ARG A 23 12.96 -0.18 16.03
CA ARG A 23 13.38 0.33 17.34
C ARG A 23 12.24 0.98 18.12
N LEU A 24 11.46 1.83 17.47
CA LEU A 24 10.31 2.50 18.09
C LEU A 24 9.18 1.53 18.39
N LEU A 25 8.91 0.60 17.47
CA LEU A 25 7.92 -0.45 17.66
C LEU A 25 8.24 -1.33 18.89
N ALA A 26 9.51 -1.67 19.09
CA ALA A 26 9.98 -2.45 20.23
C ALA A 26 9.84 -1.71 21.57
N GLN A 27 9.65 -0.39 21.58
CA GLN A 27 9.51 0.44 22.79
C GLN A 27 8.05 0.86 23.05
N ALA A 28 7.13 0.53 22.14
CA ALA A 28 5.75 0.99 22.21
C ALA A 28 5.00 0.44 23.42
N ASP A 29 4.20 1.29 24.07
CA ASP A 29 3.22 0.88 25.10
C ASP A 29 1.97 0.29 24.44
N VAL A 30 1.53 0.92 23.34
CA VAL A 30 0.34 0.54 22.57
C VAL A 30 0.65 0.57 21.08
N VAL A 31 0.17 -0.44 20.35
CA VAL A 31 0.27 -0.54 18.89
C VAL A 31 -1.11 -0.71 18.28
N LEU A 32 -1.59 0.36 17.61
CA LEU A 32 -2.79 0.27 16.76
C LEU A 32 -2.35 -0.17 15.36
N HIS A 33 -2.85 -1.29 14.85
CA HIS A 33 -2.37 -1.87 13.62
C HIS A 33 -3.47 -2.24 12.63
N ASP A 34 -3.17 -2.13 11.33
CA ASP A 34 -4.06 -2.56 10.25
C ASP A 34 -4.16 -4.09 10.17
N ALA A 35 -5.20 -4.57 9.49
CA ALA A 35 -5.41 -6.01 9.29
C ALA A 35 -4.33 -6.68 8.41
N LEU A 36 -3.59 -5.90 7.61
CA LEU A 36 -2.52 -6.38 6.75
C LEU A 36 -1.18 -6.58 7.47
N VAL A 37 -1.07 -6.14 8.73
CA VAL A 37 0.14 -6.32 9.53
C VAL A 37 0.24 -7.78 9.97
N SER A 38 1.37 -8.42 9.68
CA SER A 38 1.61 -9.84 9.98
C SER A 38 1.84 -10.08 11.48
N GLN A 39 1.63 -11.34 11.92
CA GLN A 39 1.94 -11.74 13.30
C GLN A 39 3.45 -11.64 13.60
N GLU A 40 4.31 -11.90 12.61
CA GLU A 40 5.76 -11.74 12.73
C GLU A 40 6.14 -10.28 13.01
N MET A 41 5.46 -9.33 12.34
CA MET A 41 5.65 -7.91 12.62
C MET A 41 5.22 -7.55 14.03
N LEU A 42 4.10 -8.06 14.52
CA LEU A 42 3.59 -7.83 15.88
C LEU A 42 4.45 -8.51 16.96
N ALA A 43 5.23 -9.51 16.58
CA ALA A 43 6.20 -10.14 17.49
C ALA A 43 7.39 -9.21 17.82
N LEU A 44 7.64 -8.14 17.05
CA LEU A 44 8.67 -7.14 17.34
C LEU A 44 8.32 -6.24 18.55
N CYS A 45 7.08 -6.26 19.02
CA CYS A 45 6.61 -5.49 20.18
C CYS A 45 5.87 -6.37 21.20
N PRO A 46 6.51 -7.39 21.80
CA PRO A 46 5.84 -8.39 22.64
C PRO A 46 5.14 -7.78 23.87
N GLN A 47 5.69 -6.70 24.41
CA GLN A 47 5.18 -6.01 25.61
C GLN A 47 4.01 -5.05 25.34
N ALA A 48 3.82 -4.61 24.09
CA ALA A 48 2.81 -3.61 23.74
C ALA A 48 1.38 -4.17 23.81
N ILE A 49 0.44 -3.34 24.19
CA ILE A 49 -0.99 -3.59 24.00
C ILE A 49 -1.27 -3.52 22.49
N LYS A 50 -1.77 -4.60 21.88
CA LYS A 50 -2.06 -4.68 20.44
C LYS A 50 -3.53 -4.42 20.17
N VAL A 51 -3.82 -3.36 19.42
CA VAL A 51 -5.19 -2.89 19.09
C VAL A 51 -5.41 -3.03 17.59
N PRO A 52 -6.16 -4.02 17.11
CA PRO A 52 -6.48 -4.15 15.70
C PRO A 52 -7.53 -3.10 15.29
N VAL A 53 -7.21 -2.27 14.26
CA VAL A 53 -8.09 -1.20 13.75
C VAL A 53 -8.49 -1.38 12.29
N GLY A 54 -8.17 -2.52 11.67
CA GLY A 54 -8.46 -2.84 10.28
C GLY A 54 -9.61 -3.83 10.09
N LYS A 55 -10.06 -3.99 8.83
CA LYS A 55 -11.01 -5.04 8.45
C LYS A 55 -10.39 -6.43 8.61
N ARG A 56 -11.04 -7.34 9.32
CA ARG A 56 -10.87 -8.78 9.15
C ARG A 56 -12.18 -9.39 8.66
N ASN A 57 -12.12 -10.11 7.52
CA ASN A 57 -13.13 -11.04 7.01
C ASN A 57 -14.60 -10.72 7.40
N GLY A 58 -15.29 -9.91 6.59
CA GLY A 58 -16.73 -9.72 6.69
C GLY A 58 -17.26 -8.85 7.84
N LYS A 59 -16.42 -8.42 8.78
CA LYS A 59 -16.82 -7.48 9.83
C LYS A 59 -16.75 -6.03 9.32
N ARG A 60 -17.64 -5.14 9.85
CA ARG A 60 -17.59 -3.70 9.54
C ARG A 60 -16.17 -3.17 9.76
N SER A 61 -15.65 -2.39 8.81
CA SER A 61 -14.40 -1.68 9.03
C SER A 61 -14.62 -0.68 10.16
N THR A 62 -13.67 -0.60 11.08
CA THR A 62 -13.60 0.52 12.01
C THR A 62 -13.65 1.81 11.21
N ALA A 63 -14.60 2.70 11.51
CA ALA A 63 -14.69 3.96 10.81
C ALA A 63 -13.42 4.79 11.08
N GLN A 64 -12.93 5.57 10.12
CA GLN A 64 -11.72 6.36 10.33
C GLN A 64 -11.83 7.29 11.54
N ALA A 65 -13.01 7.87 11.77
CA ALA A 65 -13.28 8.69 12.95
C ALA A 65 -13.04 7.93 14.27
N GLU A 66 -13.40 6.66 14.32
CA GLU A 66 -13.16 5.82 15.50
C GLU A 66 -11.66 5.50 15.69
N ILE A 67 -10.93 5.26 14.59
CA ILE A 67 -9.47 5.10 14.64
C ILE A 67 -8.81 6.37 15.18
N ASN A 68 -9.22 7.54 14.68
CA ASN A 68 -8.70 8.83 15.12
C ASN A 68 -8.97 9.07 16.61
N GLN A 69 -10.19 8.76 17.09
CA GLN A 69 -10.53 8.85 18.50
C GLN A 69 -9.69 7.92 19.38
N GLN A 70 -9.46 6.68 18.93
CA GLN A 70 -8.61 5.74 19.65
C GLN A 70 -7.15 6.23 19.71
N LEU A 71 -6.60 6.74 18.60
CA LEU A 71 -5.24 7.30 18.57
C LEU A 71 -5.08 8.45 19.58
N VAL A 72 -6.02 9.38 19.61
CA VAL A 72 -6.03 10.49 20.57
C VAL A 72 -6.14 9.97 22.00
N SER A 73 -7.09 9.05 22.26
CA SER A 73 -7.31 8.50 23.61
C SER A 73 -6.05 7.81 24.14
N TYR A 74 -5.42 6.94 23.35
CA TYR A 74 -4.19 6.26 23.77
C TYR A 74 -3.00 7.23 23.89
N GLY A 75 -2.87 8.20 22.97
CA GLY A 75 -1.83 9.21 23.00
C GLY A 75 -1.86 10.10 24.25
N LEU A 76 -3.05 10.30 24.87
CA LEU A 76 -3.20 11.02 26.12
C LEU A 76 -2.86 10.17 27.34
N GLN A 77 -2.92 8.82 27.25
CA GLN A 77 -2.82 7.90 28.38
C GLN A 77 -1.48 7.17 28.47
N HIS A 78 -0.72 7.10 27.36
CA HIS A 78 0.51 6.32 27.26
C HIS A 78 1.68 7.18 26.77
N ASN A 79 2.92 6.78 27.10
CA ASN A 79 4.11 7.55 26.72
C ASN A 79 4.43 7.40 25.23
N LEU A 80 4.35 6.17 24.70
CA LEU A 80 4.64 5.89 23.28
C LEU A 80 3.56 5.03 22.65
N VAL A 81 2.80 5.62 21.76
CA VAL A 81 1.78 4.94 20.97
C VAL A 81 2.25 4.81 19.52
N VAL A 82 2.19 3.62 18.98
CA VAL A 82 2.51 3.36 17.57
C VAL A 82 1.25 3.11 16.77
N ARG A 83 1.09 3.85 15.68
CA ARG A 83 0.15 3.54 14.61
C ARG A 83 0.90 2.81 13.49
N LEU A 84 0.76 1.49 13.42
CA LEU A 84 1.47 0.63 12.48
C LEU A 84 0.62 0.41 11.22
N LYS A 85 1.08 0.93 10.07
CA LYS A 85 0.36 1.00 8.80
C LYS A 85 1.07 0.18 7.73
N GLY A 86 0.34 -0.62 6.95
CA GLY A 86 0.92 -1.35 5.82
C GLY A 86 1.56 -0.41 4.78
N GLY A 87 2.68 -0.81 4.19
CA GLY A 87 3.44 0.00 3.24
C GLY A 87 4.09 1.22 3.88
N ASP A 88 3.90 2.38 3.26
CA ASP A 88 4.29 3.70 3.76
C ASP A 88 3.04 4.45 4.25
N PRO A 89 3.07 5.11 5.43
CA PRO A 89 1.92 5.82 5.96
C PRO A 89 1.39 6.94 5.07
N MET A 90 2.29 7.57 4.28
CA MET A 90 2.00 8.76 3.49
C MET A 90 1.49 8.45 2.07
N LEU A 91 1.28 7.17 1.73
CA LEU A 91 0.75 6.76 0.43
C LEU A 91 -0.53 5.92 0.59
N PHE A 92 -1.69 6.46 0.20
CA PHE A 92 -3.02 5.83 0.30
C PHE A 92 -3.40 5.31 1.69
N GLY A 93 -2.77 5.86 2.73
CA GLY A 93 -2.92 5.42 4.12
C GLY A 93 -3.84 6.30 4.97
N ARG A 94 -4.47 7.35 4.42
CA ARG A 94 -5.32 8.31 5.15
C ARG A 94 -4.61 8.95 6.34
N ALA A 95 -3.28 9.12 6.23
CA ALA A 95 -2.48 9.66 7.32
C ALA A 95 -2.83 11.11 7.67
N ASP A 96 -3.27 11.91 6.70
CA ASP A 96 -3.73 13.28 6.87
C ASP A 96 -4.85 13.41 7.91
N GLU A 97 -5.82 12.50 7.90
CA GLU A 97 -6.93 12.48 8.86
C GLU A 97 -6.46 12.11 10.28
N GLU A 98 -5.53 11.15 10.39
CA GLU A 98 -4.93 10.72 11.66
C GLU A 98 -4.05 11.86 12.24
N LEU A 99 -3.22 12.50 11.40
CA LEU A 99 -2.36 13.62 11.77
C LEU A 99 -3.18 14.84 12.23
N ALA A 100 -4.24 15.20 11.49
CA ALA A 100 -5.11 16.31 11.86
C ALA A 100 -5.79 16.11 13.22
N ALA A 101 -6.24 14.89 13.53
CA ALA A 101 -6.85 14.56 14.82
C ALA A 101 -5.85 14.68 15.99
N LEU A 102 -4.60 14.23 15.77
CA LEU A 102 -3.53 14.32 16.76
C LEU A 102 -3.10 15.76 17.00
N GLU A 103 -2.99 16.57 15.93
CA GLU A 103 -2.68 17.99 16.00
C GLU A 103 -3.75 18.76 16.79
N GLN A 104 -5.04 18.53 16.50
CA GLN A 104 -6.14 19.13 17.24
C GLN A 104 -6.11 18.79 18.74
N ALA A 105 -5.64 17.60 19.10
CA ALA A 105 -5.46 17.18 20.47
C ALA A 105 -4.13 17.65 21.09
N SER A 106 -3.30 18.38 20.37
CA SER A 106 -1.96 18.84 20.78
C SER A 106 -1.04 17.69 21.23
N ILE A 107 -1.14 16.52 20.58
CA ILE A 107 -0.29 15.36 20.83
C ILE A 107 0.93 15.43 19.91
N GLU A 108 2.13 15.21 20.47
CA GLU A 108 3.35 15.11 19.68
C GLU A 108 3.26 13.94 18.71
N VAL A 109 3.54 14.19 17.43
CA VAL A 109 3.49 13.18 16.39
C VAL A 109 4.80 13.11 15.59
N GLU A 110 5.19 11.89 15.24
CA GLU A 110 6.29 11.59 14.32
C GLU A 110 5.79 10.63 13.24
N VAL A 111 6.31 10.75 12.02
CA VAL A 111 6.08 9.77 10.94
C VAL A 111 7.41 9.11 10.60
N VAL A 112 7.42 7.78 10.65
CA VAL A 112 8.54 6.95 10.20
C VAL A 112 8.13 6.29 8.88
N PRO A 113 8.80 6.63 7.76
CA PRO A 113 8.46 6.07 6.46
C PRO A 113 8.66 4.54 6.43
N GLY A 114 7.95 3.89 5.53
CA GLY A 114 8.07 2.46 5.24
C GLY A 114 8.32 2.19 3.76
N ILE A 115 8.68 0.94 3.43
CA ILE A 115 8.81 0.53 2.04
C ILE A 115 7.42 0.36 1.45
N SER A 116 7.08 1.20 0.47
CA SER A 116 5.82 1.05 -0.25
C SER A 116 5.83 -0.20 -1.13
N THR A 117 4.69 -0.88 -1.24
CA THR A 117 4.55 -2.15 -1.97
C THR A 117 5.05 -2.06 -3.42
N ALA A 118 4.93 -0.91 -4.08
CA ALA A 118 5.42 -0.72 -5.44
C ALA A 118 6.93 -0.96 -5.57
N PHE A 119 7.73 -0.50 -4.62
CA PHE A 119 9.19 -0.69 -4.63
C PHE A 119 9.57 -2.14 -4.31
N ALA A 120 8.89 -2.77 -3.37
CA ALA A 120 9.10 -4.18 -3.06
C ALA A 120 8.71 -5.07 -4.25
N ALA A 121 7.60 -4.78 -4.93
CA ALA A 121 7.15 -5.47 -6.12
C ALA A 121 8.17 -5.34 -7.27
N ALA A 122 8.71 -4.13 -7.50
CA ALA A 122 9.76 -3.91 -8.49
C ALA A 122 11.02 -4.73 -8.19
N ALA A 123 11.44 -4.78 -6.91
CA ALA A 123 12.58 -5.56 -6.46
C ALA A 123 12.35 -7.08 -6.64
N THR A 124 11.22 -7.59 -6.18
CA THR A 124 10.88 -9.02 -6.27
C THR A 124 10.75 -9.51 -7.71
N THR A 125 10.21 -8.66 -8.60
CA THR A 125 10.07 -9.01 -10.02
C THR A 125 11.34 -8.77 -10.82
N LEU A 126 12.36 -8.15 -10.22
CA LEU A 126 13.60 -7.68 -10.88
C LEU A 126 13.32 -6.74 -12.07
N GLN A 127 12.22 -5.96 -11.97
CA GLN A 127 11.78 -5.02 -13.00
C GLN A 127 11.63 -3.63 -12.38
N PRO A 128 12.61 -2.74 -12.58
CA PRO A 128 12.55 -1.37 -12.06
C PRO A 128 11.33 -0.61 -12.58
N LEU A 129 10.77 0.27 -11.76
CA LEU A 129 9.65 1.16 -12.15
C LEU A 129 10.06 2.17 -13.22
N THR A 130 11.36 2.46 -13.33
CA THR A 130 11.92 3.36 -14.34
C THR A 130 12.99 2.62 -15.15
N LYS A 131 13.11 2.93 -16.45
CA LYS A 131 14.09 2.29 -17.35
C LYS A 131 14.62 3.32 -18.32
N ARG A 132 15.96 3.53 -18.30
CA ARG A 132 16.62 4.53 -19.15
C ARG A 132 16.25 4.32 -20.61
N GLY A 133 15.81 5.40 -21.27
CA GLY A 133 15.39 5.39 -22.68
C GLY A 133 13.99 4.82 -22.94
N ILE A 134 13.30 4.28 -21.91
CA ILE A 134 11.98 3.65 -22.05
C ILE A 134 10.96 4.26 -21.09
N ALA A 135 11.28 4.38 -19.80
CA ALA A 135 10.34 4.85 -18.79
C ALA A 135 11.03 5.81 -17.81
N ARG A 136 10.61 7.08 -17.81
CA ARG A 136 11.14 8.15 -16.95
C ARG A 136 10.12 8.73 -15.99
N SER A 137 8.85 8.35 -16.16
CA SER A 137 7.73 8.82 -15.33
C SER A 137 7.00 7.64 -14.71
N VAL A 138 6.54 7.81 -13.45
CA VAL A 138 5.78 6.81 -12.69
C VAL A 138 4.61 7.48 -12.02
N ALA A 139 3.42 6.94 -12.19
CA ALA A 139 2.25 7.36 -11.44
C ALA A 139 1.74 6.25 -10.52
N PHE A 140 1.53 6.60 -9.25
CA PHE A 140 0.82 5.77 -8.29
C PHE A 140 -0.63 6.24 -8.22
N PHE A 141 -1.57 5.31 -8.35
CA PHE A 141 -2.99 5.63 -8.29
C PHE A 141 -3.81 4.50 -7.68
N THR A 142 -5.04 4.81 -7.33
CA THR A 142 -6.05 3.83 -6.92
C THR A 142 -7.36 4.14 -7.64
N SER A 143 -8.04 3.10 -8.08
CA SER A 143 -9.42 3.21 -8.59
C SER A 143 -10.47 3.11 -7.47
N SER A 144 -10.04 2.88 -6.22
CA SER A 144 -10.91 2.93 -5.06
C SER A 144 -11.18 4.39 -4.71
N SER A 145 -12.31 4.91 -5.15
CA SER A 145 -12.77 6.27 -4.81
C SER A 145 -13.58 6.27 -3.51
N ALA A 146 -13.49 7.37 -2.75
CA ALA A 146 -14.50 7.67 -1.76
C ALA A 146 -15.87 7.81 -2.47
N PRO A 147 -16.98 7.36 -1.86
CA PRO A 147 -18.30 7.38 -2.51
C PRO A 147 -18.74 8.75 -3.05
N GLU A 148 -18.14 9.82 -2.55
CA GLU A 148 -18.47 11.22 -2.85
C GLU A 148 -17.67 11.79 -4.04
N LEU A 149 -16.65 11.07 -4.52
CA LEU A 149 -15.83 11.55 -5.65
C LEU A 149 -16.35 10.99 -6.98
N PRO A 150 -16.37 11.81 -8.04
CA PRO A 150 -16.75 11.34 -9.37
C PRO A 150 -15.83 10.19 -9.81
N GLN A 151 -16.40 9.22 -10.53
CA GLN A 151 -15.61 8.14 -11.12
C GLN A 151 -14.55 8.74 -12.06
N THR A 152 -13.32 8.28 -11.89
CA THR A 152 -12.20 8.70 -12.74
C THR A 152 -12.39 8.11 -14.13
N THR A 153 -12.57 8.97 -15.13
CA THR A 153 -12.70 8.57 -16.54
C THR A 153 -11.37 8.60 -17.29
N GLN A 154 -10.31 9.12 -16.65
CA GLN A 154 -8.97 9.21 -17.21
C GLN A 154 -7.93 8.81 -16.18
N LEU A 155 -6.95 8.05 -16.62
CA LEU A 155 -5.77 7.68 -15.82
C LEU A 155 -4.59 8.58 -16.20
N PRO A 156 -3.59 8.74 -15.31
CA PRO A 156 -2.40 9.53 -15.59
C PRO A 156 -1.68 9.09 -16.87
N ASP A 157 -1.25 10.04 -17.69
CA ASP A 157 -0.42 9.76 -18.86
C ASP A 157 1.07 9.72 -18.45
N CYS A 158 1.50 8.53 -18.01
CA CYS A 158 2.86 8.25 -17.55
C CYS A 158 3.39 6.97 -18.22
N ASP A 159 4.73 6.83 -18.27
CA ASP A 159 5.37 5.64 -18.85
C ASP A 159 5.08 4.38 -18.03
N THR A 160 5.05 4.52 -16.71
CA THR A 160 4.76 3.45 -15.77
C THR A 160 3.58 3.82 -14.89
N LEU A 161 2.61 2.95 -14.84
CA LEU A 161 1.43 3.06 -14.00
C LEU A 161 1.44 1.98 -12.93
N VAL A 162 1.17 2.37 -11.69
CA VAL A 162 1.11 1.43 -10.56
C VAL A 162 -0.21 1.63 -9.82
N GLN A 163 -1.10 0.67 -9.97
CA GLN A 163 -2.43 0.68 -9.35
C GLN A 163 -2.41 -0.07 -8.02
N TYR A 164 -2.72 0.65 -6.96
CA TYR A 164 -3.00 0.09 -5.64
C TYR A 164 -4.46 -0.33 -5.52
N MET A 165 -4.73 -1.36 -4.72
CA MET A 165 -6.08 -1.90 -4.52
C MET A 165 -6.76 -2.30 -5.84
N GLY A 166 -5.98 -2.78 -6.81
CA GLY A 166 -6.38 -3.00 -8.19
C GLY A 166 -7.28 -4.21 -8.43
N GLY A 167 -7.39 -5.14 -7.47
CA GLY A 167 -8.00 -6.45 -7.70
C GLY A 167 -9.42 -6.41 -8.29
N GLN A 168 -10.31 -5.62 -7.71
CA GLN A 168 -11.72 -5.52 -8.16
C GLN A 168 -11.93 -4.55 -9.34
N LYS A 169 -10.97 -3.68 -9.62
CA LYS A 169 -11.07 -2.61 -10.61
C LYS A 169 -10.17 -2.80 -11.84
N ALA A 170 -9.57 -3.99 -11.97
CA ALA A 170 -8.64 -4.29 -13.06
C ALA A 170 -9.29 -4.17 -14.44
N LEU A 171 -10.52 -4.67 -14.60
CA LEU A 171 -11.28 -4.57 -15.84
C LEU A 171 -11.53 -3.11 -16.25
N GLU A 172 -12.04 -2.29 -15.33
CA GLU A 172 -12.32 -0.88 -15.54
C GLU A 172 -11.02 -0.10 -15.91
N THR A 173 -9.93 -0.40 -15.22
CA THR A 173 -8.61 0.18 -15.52
C THR A 173 -8.15 -0.17 -16.95
N ALA A 174 -8.29 -1.43 -17.35
CA ALA A 174 -7.93 -1.87 -18.69
C ALA A 174 -8.77 -1.15 -19.77
N ASP A 175 -10.09 -1.04 -19.57
CA ASP A 175 -10.98 -0.38 -20.52
C ASP A 175 -10.64 1.11 -20.67
N ILE A 176 -10.35 1.81 -19.57
CA ILE A 176 -9.94 3.24 -19.61
C ILE A 176 -8.62 3.38 -20.38
N LEU A 177 -7.61 2.56 -20.10
CA LEU A 177 -6.31 2.66 -20.77
C LEU A 177 -6.39 2.36 -22.26
N LEU A 178 -7.18 1.37 -22.66
CA LEU A 178 -7.43 1.07 -24.08
C LEU A 178 -8.17 2.21 -24.77
N ALA A 179 -9.17 2.83 -24.12
CA ALA A 179 -9.86 4.00 -24.63
C ALA A 179 -8.95 5.23 -24.74
N GLN A 180 -7.93 5.36 -23.88
CA GLN A 180 -6.89 6.39 -23.98
C GLN A 180 -5.82 6.09 -25.05
N GLY A 181 -5.96 5.00 -25.82
CA GLY A 181 -5.04 4.63 -26.90
C GLY A 181 -3.79 3.87 -26.46
N ARG A 182 -3.75 3.35 -25.24
CA ARG A 182 -2.65 2.46 -24.83
C ARG A 182 -2.72 1.15 -25.60
N SER A 183 -1.54 0.60 -25.92
CA SER A 183 -1.44 -0.68 -26.64
C SER A 183 -2.11 -1.82 -25.88
N ALA A 184 -2.87 -2.64 -26.58
CA ALA A 184 -3.44 -3.88 -26.04
C ALA A 184 -2.34 -4.87 -25.58
N ASP A 185 -1.15 -4.78 -26.15
CA ASP A 185 0.03 -5.58 -25.81
C ASP A 185 0.88 -4.97 -24.68
N LEU A 186 0.47 -3.81 -24.11
CA LEU A 186 1.20 -3.17 -23.01
C LEU A 186 1.48 -4.19 -21.89
N PRO A 187 2.74 -4.35 -21.46
CA PRO A 187 3.09 -5.30 -20.39
C PRO A 187 2.44 -4.95 -19.07
N VAL A 188 1.89 -5.96 -18.41
CA VAL A 188 1.26 -5.88 -17.10
C VAL A 188 1.86 -6.92 -16.17
N VAL A 189 2.20 -6.51 -14.96
CA VAL A 189 2.64 -7.41 -13.87
C VAL A 189 1.72 -7.23 -12.68
N ILE A 190 1.16 -8.32 -12.22
CA ILE A 190 0.28 -8.37 -11.04
C ILE A 190 1.03 -9.05 -9.93
N ILE A 191 1.03 -8.44 -8.77
CA ILE A 191 1.57 -9.02 -7.55
C ILE A 191 0.48 -9.07 -6.49
N GLU A 192 0.21 -10.26 -5.98
CA GLU A 192 -0.64 -10.49 -4.83
C GLU A 192 0.20 -10.89 -3.63
N ASN A 193 -0.16 -10.42 -2.43
CA ASN A 193 0.53 -10.70 -1.17
C ASN A 193 2.04 -10.43 -1.23
N CYS A 194 2.42 -9.28 -1.81
CA CYS A 194 3.82 -8.91 -2.02
C CYS A 194 4.66 -9.09 -0.75
N SER A 195 5.82 -9.72 -0.89
CA SER A 195 6.79 -10.07 0.16
C SER A 195 6.32 -11.07 1.22
N LEU A 196 5.13 -11.63 1.11
CA LEU A 196 4.64 -12.67 2.01
C LEU A 196 4.94 -14.07 1.44
N PRO A 197 4.95 -15.14 2.29
CA PRO A 197 5.23 -16.51 1.82
C PRO A 197 4.26 -17.01 0.73
N ASN A 198 3.04 -16.50 0.71
CA ASN A 198 2.01 -16.84 -0.28
C ASN A 198 1.94 -15.81 -1.42
N GLN A 199 3.03 -15.09 -1.68
CA GLN A 199 3.11 -14.17 -2.81
C GLN A 199 2.88 -14.87 -4.14
N ARG A 200 2.07 -14.27 -5.00
CA ARG A 200 1.84 -14.70 -6.38
C ARG A 200 2.19 -13.58 -7.36
N ILE A 201 2.81 -13.94 -8.48
CA ILE A 201 3.16 -13.01 -9.56
C ILE A 201 2.59 -13.53 -10.85
N GLN A 202 1.85 -12.68 -11.56
CA GLN A 202 1.35 -12.95 -12.91
C GLN A 202 1.89 -11.91 -13.89
N ARG A 203 2.20 -12.33 -15.10
CA ARG A 203 2.63 -11.46 -16.20
C ARG A 203 1.67 -11.65 -17.36
N LEU A 204 1.09 -10.56 -17.82
CA LEU A 204 0.10 -10.54 -18.88
C LEU A 204 0.25 -9.29 -19.76
N LYS A 205 -0.63 -9.16 -20.72
CA LYS A 205 -0.83 -7.96 -21.51
C LYS A 205 -2.05 -7.18 -21.00
N LEU A 206 -2.16 -5.92 -21.37
CA LEU A 206 -3.30 -5.08 -20.99
C LEU A 206 -4.64 -5.69 -21.46
N SER A 207 -4.67 -6.29 -22.68
CA SER A 207 -5.84 -7.01 -23.17
C SER A 207 -6.31 -8.14 -22.26
N ASP A 208 -5.38 -8.85 -21.61
CA ASP A 208 -5.70 -9.96 -20.73
C ASP A 208 -6.23 -9.46 -19.37
N LEU A 209 -5.72 -8.30 -18.91
CA LEU A 209 -6.22 -7.63 -17.71
C LEU A 209 -7.70 -7.28 -17.81
N ARG A 210 -8.18 -7.03 -19.04
CA ARG A 210 -9.59 -6.82 -19.36
C ARG A 210 -10.49 -8.02 -19.02
N LEU A 211 -9.94 -9.22 -18.95
CA LEU A 211 -10.67 -10.42 -18.51
C LEU A 211 -10.85 -10.49 -16.98
N GLY A 212 -10.29 -9.53 -16.26
CA GLY A 212 -10.29 -9.47 -14.80
C GLY A 212 -9.17 -10.30 -14.18
N LEU A 213 -9.08 -10.23 -12.86
CA LEU A 213 -8.13 -11.03 -12.08
C LEU A 213 -8.86 -12.21 -11.45
N ALA A 214 -8.59 -13.41 -11.96
CA ALA A 214 -9.12 -14.62 -11.37
C ALA A 214 -8.36 -14.97 -10.07
N ASP A 215 -9.07 -15.45 -9.06
CA ASP A 215 -8.53 -16.12 -7.87
C ASP A 215 -7.58 -15.26 -6.99
N CYS A 216 -7.72 -13.94 -6.99
CA CYS A 216 -7.00 -13.06 -6.07
C CYS A 216 -7.83 -12.84 -4.79
N GLU A 217 -7.34 -13.36 -3.67
CA GLU A 217 -7.97 -13.23 -2.35
C GLU A 217 -7.28 -12.19 -1.45
N GLY A 218 -6.00 -11.89 -1.73
CA GLY A 218 -5.17 -10.97 -0.96
C GLY A 218 -5.07 -9.56 -1.56
N PRO A 219 -4.28 -8.69 -0.94
CA PRO A 219 -3.98 -7.36 -1.49
C PRO A 219 -3.21 -7.47 -2.81
N VAL A 220 -3.71 -6.78 -3.83
CA VAL A 220 -3.19 -6.80 -5.19
C VAL A 220 -2.62 -5.45 -5.58
N LEU A 221 -1.41 -5.48 -6.15
CA LEU A 221 -0.78 -4.39 -6.88
C LEU A 221 -0.70 -4.74 -8.36
N VAL A 222 -1.05 -3.80 -9.25
CA VAL A 222 -0.95 -3.95 -10.70
C VAL A 222 0.04 -2.92 -11.24
N MET A 223 1.10 -3.38 -11.90
CA MET A 223 2.11 -2.53 -12.55
C MET A 223 1.99 -2.66 -14.07
N MET A 224 1.96 -1.54 -14.79
CA MET A 224 1.72 -1.48 -16.21
C MET A 224 2.72 -0.55 -16.89
N GLY A 225 3.27 -0.94 -18.02
CA GLY A 225 4.21 -0.12 -18.79
C GLY A 225 5.31 -0.93 -19.49
N GLU A 226 5.98 -0.30 -20.46
CA GLU A 226 7.06 -0.91 -21.24
C GLU A 226 8.31 -1.25 -20.37
N ALA A 227 8.44 -0.64 -19.19
CA ALA A 227 9.48 -1.01 -18.23
C ALA A 227 9.39 -2.49 -17.83
N PHE A 228 8.20 -3.09 -17.91
CA PHE A 228 7.91 -4.47 -17.52
C PHE A 228 7.96 -5.46 -18.69
N ALA A 229 8.30 -5.03 -19.88
CA ALA A 229 8.62 -5.95 -20.97
C ALA A 229 9.77 -6.86 -20.55
N GLY A 230 9.64 -8.17 -20.83
CA GLY A 230 10.64 -9.17 -20.46
C GLY A 230 12.05 -8.79 -20.97
N ARG A 231 13.09 -9.20 -20.25
CA ARG A 231 14.49 -8.93 -20.63
C ARG A 231 14.92 -9.54 -22.00
N GLY A 232 14.02 -10.32 -22.64
CA GLY A 232 14.24 -10.94 -23.95
C GLY A 232 13.63 -10.21 -25.15
N ALA A 233 12.86 -9.14 -24.92
CA ALA A 233 12.28 -8.31 -25.98
C ALA A 233 13.16 -7.06 -26.24
N ALA A 234 14.46 -7.24 -26.39
CA ALA A 234 15.27 -6.24 -27.06
C ALA A 234 14.96 -6.37 -28.55
N SER A 235 14.25 -5.38 -29.09
CA SER A 235 14.03 -5.20 -30.52
C SER A 235 15.33 -5.34 -31.31
N SER A 236 15.37 -6.34 -32.16
CA SER A 236 16.25 -6.40 -33.33
C SER A 236 15.91 -5.25 -34.31
#